data_951ef664bc784345a02cf46aed1b1995
#
_entry.id   951ef664bc784345a02cf46aed1b1995
#
_cell.length_a   1.000
_cell.length_b   1.000
_cell.length_c   1.000
_cell.angle_alpha   90.00
_cell.angle_beta   90.00
_cell.angle_gamma   90.00
#
_symmetry.space_group_name_H-M   'P 1'
#
loop_
_entity.id
_entity.type
_entity.pdbx_description
1 polymer ?
#
loop_
_entity_poly.entity_id
_entity_poly.type
_entity_poly.pdbx_seq_one_letter_code
_entity_poly.pdbx_strand_id
1 'polypeptide(L)'
;MLETEVQSLDPQIATDGTSFEVIADYTDGLMQMDADGAAVPALAETYDISEDGKTYTFHLRDAKWSNGDAVTAADFVFGWQRAVDPANASEYSYMLSDIGQVVNAAEIIAGEKPVTDLGVTAVDDKTLEVQLNVPVSYFLSLMYFPTFYPVNEAFFNTCKDTFGTSPDTVLSNGAFIMTDYQPAATAFELTKNPDYYDAANIALDGLAYQVIKDSQQALMSFQTGALDLTLLNGEQVDQVKDDPQFTSVGAGYLWYISPNIDAVPELANENLRKAMTFALDRDAITGDVLKDGSAPCYTAVPPQFATGPDGSDFSADQTKFADSCAFDAAKAAEYYETAKSELGKDLSLIHISEPTRH
;
A
#
# COMPACT_ATOMS: atom_id res chain seq x y z
N MET A 1 -0.62 -1.52 17.77
CA MET A 1 -1.76 -2.50 17.76
C MET A 1 -2.13 -2.77 16.31
N LEU A 2 -2.51 -4.01 15.99
CA LEU A 2 -2.98 -4.43 14.67
C LEU A 2 -4.44 -4.89 14.76
N GLU A 3 -5.24 -4.66 13.71
CA GLU A 3 -6.65 -5.09 13.66
C GLU A 3 -6.80 -6.53 13.16
N THR A 4 -5.83 -7.00 12.40
CA THR A 4 -5.78 -8.36 11.83
C THR A 4 -4.42 -9.01 12.05
N GLU A 5 -4.38 -10.33 11.96
CA GLU A 5 -3.12 -11.08 11.99
C GLU A 5 -2.29 -10.79 10.73
N VAL A 6 -0.96 -10.79 10.88
CA VAL A 6 -0.01 -10.76 9.77
C VAL A 6 -0.17 -12.03 8.93
N GLN A 7 -0.35 -11.88 7.63
CA GLN A 7 -0.55 -13.01 6.72
C GLN A 7 0.77 -13.55 6.18
N SER A 8 1.75 -12.68 5.95
CA SER A 8 3.07 -13.05 5.42
C SER A 8 4.12 -12.06 5.88
N LEU A 9 5.34 -12.54 6.14
CA LEU A 9 6.55 -11.74 6.31
C LEU A 9 7.41 -11.71 5.03
N ASP A 10 6.95 -12.32 3.92
CA ASP A 10 7.64 -12.28 2.62
C ASP A 10 7.22 -11.02 1.85
N PRO A 11 8.12 -10.05 1.61
CA PRO A 11 7.76 -8.78 0.98
C PRO A 11 7.25 -8.92 -0.45
N GLN A 12 7.60 -9.99 -1.18
CA GLN A 12 7.12 -10.21 -2.54
C GLN A 12 5.79 -10.98 -2.62
N ILE A 13 5.35 -11.59 -1.52
CA ILE A 13 4.13 -12.41 -1.46
C ILE A 13 3.03 -11.77 -0.62
N ALA A 14 3.39 -10.91 0.34
CA ALA A 14 2.41 -10.18 1.16
C ALA A 14 1.46 -9.36 0.29
N THR A 15 0.16 -9.33 0.67
CA THR A 15 -0.89 -8.65 -0.10
C THR A 15 -1.77 -7.73 0.75
N ASP A 16 -1.54 -7.67 2.06
CA ASP A 16 -2.35 -6.92 3.01
C ASP A 16 -1.54 -5.83 3.72
N GLY A 17 -2.23 -4.74 4.11
CA GLY A 17 -1.60 -3.59 4.75
C GLY A 17 -0.93 -3.93 6.08
N THR A 18 -1.51 -4.85 6.86
CA THR A 18 -0.94 -5.28 8.15
C THR A 18 0.42 -5.96 7.97
N SER A 19 0.53 -6.86 6.99
CA SER A 19 1.80 -7.48 6.64
C SER A 19 2.83 -6.47 6.15
N PHE A 20 2.42 -5.52 5.30
CA PHE A 20 3.30 -4.46 4.79
C PHE A 20 3.82 -3.53 5.88
N GLU A 21 2.98 -3.17 6.85
CA GLU A 21 3.37 -2.36 8.01
C GLU A 21 4.50 -3.05 8.80
N VAL A 22 4.30 -4.32 9.14
CA VAL A 22 5.30 -5.09 9.91
C VAL A 22 6.57 -5.35 9.11
N ILE A 23 6.46 -5.62 7.79
CA ILE A 23 7.63 -5.80 6.92
C ILE A 23 8.48 -4.52 6.88
N ALA A 24 7.84 -3.35 6.81
CA ALA A 24 8.55 -2.06 6.75
C ALA A 24 9.31 -1.72 8.05
N ASP A 25 8.96 -2.33 9.19
CA ASP A 25 9.70 -2.13 10.44
C ASP A 25 11.06 -2.83 10.45
N TYR A 26 11.16 -3.99 9.80
CA TYR A 26 12.38 -4.80 9.85
C TYR A 26 13.15 -4.84 8.51
N THR A 27 12.58 -4.28 7.43
CA THR A 27 13.24 -4.24 6.12
C THR A 27 13.08 -2.87 5.48
N ASP A 28 14.20 -2.27 5.07
CA ASP A 28 14.23 -1.04 4.29
C ASP A 28 14.32 -1.33 2.79
N GLY A 29 13.70 -0.43 2.00
CA GLY A 29 13.85 -0.35 0.55
C GLY A 29 14.99 0.59 0.11
N LEU A 30 15.03 0.91 -1.20
CA LEU A 30 15.95 1.93 -1.73
C LEU A 30 15.61 3.32 -1.18
N MET A 31 14.33 3.63 -1.04
CA MET A 31 13.80 4.87 -0.49
C MET A 31 12.93 4.54 0.74
N GLN A 32 12.64 5.55 1.54
CA GLN A 32 11.63 5.54 2.59
C GLN A 32 10.71 6.74 2.45
N MET A 33 9.57 6.72 3.10
CA MET A 33 8.62 7.83 3.13
C MET A 33 8.89 8.67 4.37
N ASP A 34 9.05 9.97 4.22
CA ASP A 34 9.16 10.90 5.34
C ASP A 34 7.79 11.26 5.94
N ALA A 35 7.80 12.11 6.98
CA ALA A 35 6.58 12.53 7.66
C ALA A 35 5.63 13.38 6.77
N ASP A 36 6.14 13.94 5.69
CA ASP A 36 5.38 14.74 4.72
C ASP A 36 4.89 13.90 3.53
N GLY A 37 5.17 12.59 3.51
CA GLY A 37 4.80 11.65 2.46
C GLY A 37 5.75 11.66 1.25
N ALA A 38 6.90 12.34 1.35
CA ALA A 38 7.87 12.38 0.26
C ALA A 38 8.82 11.17 0.32
N ALA A 39 9.23 10.69 -0.87
CA ALA A 39 10.26 9.67 -0.98
C ALA A 39 11.63 10.28 -0.70
N VAL A 40 12.31 9.78 0.33
CA VAL A 40 13.66 10.19 0.73
C VAL A 40 14.63 9.02 0.71
N PRO A 41 15.95 9.24 0.54
CA PRO A 41 16.95 8.19 0.50
C PRO A 41 16.96 7.29 1.76
N ALA A 42 16.94 5.96 1.54
CA ALA A 42 17.10 4.93 2.58
C ALA A 42 18.35 4.10 2.29
N LEU A 43 18.23 2.86 1.83
CA LEU A 43 19.40 2.05 1.44
C LEU A 43 20.13 2.65 0.22
N ALA A 44 19.45 3.34 -0.69
CA ALA A 44 20.12 4.21 -1.65
C ALA A 44 20.53 5.51 -0.96
N GLU A 45 21.83 5.77 -0.83
CA GLU A 45 22.35 7.02 -0.30
C GLU A 45 22.14 8.17 -1.29
N THR A 46 22.35 7.89 -2.59
CA THR A 46 22.12 8.80 -3.71
C THR A 46 21.59 8.03 -4.92
N TYR A 47 21.09 8.76 -5.89
CA TYR A 47 20.66 8.20 -7.18
C TYR A 47 20.85 9.19 -8.32
N ASP A 48 21.02 8.67 -9.51
CA ASP A 48 21.06 9.43 -10.76
C ASP A 48 19.91 9.02 -11.68
N ILE A 49 19.39 9.96 -12.46
CA ILE A 49 18.33 9.72 -13.44
C ILE A 49 18.85 10.19 -14.81
N SER A 50 18.74 9.34 -15.83
CA SER A 50 19.12 9.69 -17.20
C SER A 50 18.29 10.86 -17.76
N GLU A 51 18.80 11.56 -18.76
CA GLU A 51 18.12 12.72 -19.38
C GLU A 51 16.74 12.36 -19.96
N ASP A 52 16.55 11.12 -20.40
CA ASP A 52 15.27 10.63 -20.92
C ASP A 52 14.33 10.09 -19.83
N GLY A 53 14.77 10.11 -18.55
CA GLY A 53 13.99 9.67 -17.41
C GLY A 53 13.74 8.16 -17.35
N LYS A 54 14.48 7.34 -18.10
CA LYS A 54 14.24 5.90 -18.22
C LYS A 54 15.25 5.02 -17.51
N THR A 55 16.39 5.54 -17.12
CA THR A 55 17.40 4.80 -16.38
C THR A 55 17.63 5.45 -15.04
N TYR A 56 17.49 4.67 -13.97
CA TYR A 56 17.79 5.06 -12.60
C TYR A 56 19.02 4.29 -12.15
N THR A 57 20.02 4.99 -11.62
CA THR A 57 21.20 4.39 -11.02
C THR A 57 21.22 4.72 -9.54
N PHE A 58 21.04 3.74 -8.68
CA PHE A 58 21.04 3.89 -7.23
C PHE A 58 22.42 3.51 -6.67
N HIS A 59 22.95 4.35 -5.78
CA HIS A 59 24.20 4.12 -5.07
C HIS A 59 23.90 3.76 -3.62
N LEU A 60 24.16 2.50 -3.25
CA LEU A 60 23.80 1.96 -1.96
C LEU A 60 24.82 2.37 -0.88
N ARG A 61 24.30 2.75 0.29
CA ARG A 61 25.10 2.95 1.50
C ARG A 61 25.63 1.64 2.06
N ASP A 62 26.55 1.72 3.00
CA ASP A 62 26.95 0.57 3.80
C ASP A 62 25.82 0.20 4.76
N ALA A 63 25.28 -0.99 4.58
CA ALA A 63 24.22 -1.57 5.41
C ALA A 63 24.44 -3.07 5.54
N LYS A 64 23.87 -3.66 6.59
CA LYS A 64 24.00 -5.08 6.88
C LYS A 64 22.64 -5.73 7.10
N TRP A 65 22.57 -6.97 6.73
CA TRP A 65 21.55 -7.89 7.21
C TRP A 65 21.81 -8.29 8.67
N SER A 66 20.76 -8.71 9.38
CA SER A 66 20.83 -9.12 10.79
C SER A 66 21.72 -10.35 11.05
N ASN A 67 22.10 -11.10 10.01
CA ASN A 67 23.09 -12.18 10.08
C ASN A 67 24.54 -11.69 9.90
N GLY A 68 24.75 -10.39 9.68
CA GLY A 68 26.05 -9.74 9.46
C GLY A 68 26.50 -9.63 8.02
N ASP A 69 25.80 -10.24 7.05
CA ASP A 69 26.09 -10.10 5.63
C ASP A 69 25.87 -8.66 5.17
N ALA A 70 26.62 -8.20 4.17
CA ALA A 70 26.40 -6.90 3.57
C ALA A 70 25.10 -6.90 2.75
N VAL A 71 24.35 -5.79 2.79
CA VAL A 71 23.27 -5.52 1.83
C VAL A 71 23.91 -5.04 0.52
N THR A 72 23.55 -5.68 -0.58
CA THR A 72 24.11 -5.45 -1.91
C THR A 72 23.05 -5.18 -2.98
N ALA A 73 23.47 -4.64 -4.12
CA ALA A 73 22.60 -4.47 -5.27
C ALA A 73 22.03 -5.81 -5.78
N ALA A 74 22.77 -6.92 -5.61
CA ALA A 74 22.28 -8.25 -5.98
C ALA A 74 21.05 -8.69 -5.17
N ASP A 75 20.93 -8.26 -3.91
CA ASP A 75 19.76 -8.58 -3.07
C ASP A 75 18.47 -7.92 -3.64
N PHE A 76 18.59 -6.72 -4.21
CA PHE A 76 17.49 -6.05 -4.92
C PHE A 76 17.14 -6.76 -6.23
N VAL A 77 18.15 -7.10 -7.02
CA VAL A 77 17.94 -7.86 -8.27
C VAL A 77 17.19 -9.16 -7.98
N PHE A 78 17.62 -9.91 -6.97
CA PHE A 78 16.98 -11.16 -6.59
C PHE A 78 15.54 -10.95 -6.09
N GLY A 79 15.31 -9.98 -5.20
CA GLY A 79 13.96 -9.67 -4.69
C GLY A 79 12.99 -9.28 -5.82
N TRP A 80 13.42 -8.43 -6.75
CA TRP A 80 12.58 -8.01 -7.88
C TRP A 80 12.33 -9.13 -8.89
N GLN A 81 13.33 -9.99 -9.15
CA GLN A 81 13.15 -11.18 -9.96
C GLN A 81 12.14 -12.14 -9.35
N ARG A 82 12.14 -12.29 -8.01
CA ARG A 82 11.11 -13.07 -7.30
C ARG A 82 9.72 -12.48 -7.47
N ALA A 83 9.59 -11.16 -7.42
CA ALA A 83 8.29 -10.48 -7.57
C ALA A 83 7.66 -10.69 -8.96
N VAL A 84 8.46 -10.80 -10.01
CA VAL A 84 7.95 -11.01 -11.38
C VAL A 84 7.95 -12.47 -11.83
N ASP A 85 8.53 -13.38 -11.06
CA ASP A 85 8.56 -14.81 -11.40
C ASP A 85 7.15 -15.42 -11.32
N PRO A 86 6.57 -15.92 -12.42
CA PRO A 86 5.26 -16.56 -12.41
C PRO A 86 5.15 -17.73 -11.42
N ALA A 87 6.27 -18.40 -11.10
CA ALA A 87 6.28 -19.51 -10.15
C ALA A 87 5.98 -19.07 -8.70
N ASN A 88 6.25 -17.82 -8.36
CA ASN A 88 5.95 -17.25 -7.04
C ASN A 88 4.52 -16.72 -6.93
N ALA A 89 3.82 -16.52 -8.05
CA ALA A 89 2.45 -16.01 -8.10
C ALA A 89 2.23 -14.73 -7.26
N SER A 90 3.20 -13.81 -7.26
CA SER A 90 3.09 -12.54 -6.56
C SER A 90 1.92 -11.72 -7.11
N GLU A 91 0.94 -11.42 -6.26
CA GLU A 91 -0.23 -10.61 -6.67
C GLU A 91 0.18 -9.16 -6.99
N TYR A 92 1.27 -8.66 -6.40
CA TYR A 92 1.80 -7.32 -6.64
C TYR A 92 2.87 -7.25 -7.74
N SER A 93 3.05 -8.33 -8.55
CA SER A 93 3.96 -8.33 -9.69
C SER A 93 3.69 -7.19 -10.68
N TYR A 94 2.42 -6.78 -10.85
CA TYR A 94 2.02 -5.66 -11.69
C TYR A 94 2.63 -4.31 -11.26
N MET A 95 3.09 -4.20 -10.02
CA MET A 95 3.80 -2.99 -9.54
C MET A 95 5.11 -2.76 -10.31
N LEU A 96 5.75 -3.84 -10.79
CA LEU A 96 6.95 -3.73 -11.62
C LEU A 96 6.59 -3.51 -13.10
N SER A 97 5.55 -4.19 -13.63
CA SER A 97 5.18 -4.13 -15.05
C SER A 97 4.35 -2.89 -15.40
N ASP A 98 3.16 -2.76 -14.78
CA ASP A 98 2.17 -1.77 -15.19
C ASP A 98 2.42 -0.41 -14.54
N ILE A 99 2.83 -0.40 -13.28
CA ILE A 99 3.03 0.82 -12.49
C ILE A 99 4.47 1.32 -12.63
N GLY A 100 5.44 0.47 -12.37
CA GLY A 100 6.88 0.81 -12.39
C GLY A 100 7.49 0.81 -13.79
N GLN A 101 6.84 0.17 -14.77
CA GLN A 101 7.28 0.13 -16.16
C GLN A 101 8.70 -0.44 -16.35
N VAL A 102 9.12 -1.36 -15.46
CA VAL A 102 10.44 -1.98 -15.54
C VAL A 102 10.53 -2.82 -16.82
N VAL A 103 11.63 -2.65 -17.56
CA VAL A 103 11.85 -3.34 -18.83
C VAL A 103 11.72 -4.85 -18.65
N ASN A 104 11.00 -5.50 -19.55
CA ASN A 104 10.71 -6.94 -19.60
C ASN A 104 9.83 -7.49 -18.46
N ALA A 105 9.40 -6.69 -17.48
CA ALA A 105 8.61 -7.22 -16.37
C ALA A 105 7.30 -7.87 -16.84
N ALA A 106 6.59 -7.26 -17.79
CA ALA A 106 5.32 -7.79 -18.31
C ALA A 106 5.52 -9.12 -19.05
N GLU A 107 6.56 -9.23 -19.90
CA GLU A 107 6.86 -10.44 -20.65
C GLU A 107 7.32 -11.58 -19.73
N ILE A 108 8.02 -11.26 -18.63
CA ILE A 108 8.43 -12.27 -17.64
C ILE A 108 7.20 -12.79 -16.89
N ILE A 109 6.33 -11.89 -16.40
CA ILE A 109 5.07 -12.27 -15.74
C ILE A 109 4.19 -13.13 -16.63
N ALA A 110 4.18 -12.84 -17.94
CA ALA A 110 3.48 -13.66 -18.95
C ALA A 110 4.18 -15.02 -19.26
N GLY A 111 5.37 -15.26 -18.70
CA GLY A 111 6.16 -16.46 -18.97
C GLY A 111 6.86 -16.49 -20.34
N GLU A 112 6.96 -15.33 -21.00
CA GLU A 112 7.56 -15.20 -22.34
C GLU A 112 9.08 -15.00 -22.31
N LYS A 113 9.61 -14.53 -21.17
CA LYS A 113 11.04 -14.29 -20.93
C LYS A 113 11.50 -14.88 -19.61
N PRO A 114 12.78 -15.21 -19.46
CA PRO A 114 13.33 -15.63 -18.17
C PRO A 114 13.45 -14.44 -17.21
N VAL A 115 13.39 -14.69 -15.91
CA VAL A 115 13.50 -13.65 -14.85
C VAL A 115 14.80 -12.86 -14.92
N THR A 116 15.86 -13.46 -15.45
CA THR A 116 17.19 -12.84 -15.63
C THR A 116 17.21 -11.71 -16.67
N ASP A 117 16.16 -11.58 -17.49
CA ASP A 117 16.05 -10.54 -18.50
C ASP A 117 15.37 -9.26 -17.94
N LEU A 118 14.95 -9.27 -16.65
CA LEU A 118 14.37 -8.10 -16.01
C LEU A 118 15.32 -6.90 -16.10
N GLY A 119 14.78 -5.72 -16.42
CA GLY A 119 15.53 -4.47 -16.56
C GLY A 119 16.09 -3.93 -15.24
N VAL A 120 16.69 -4.80 -14.44
CA VAL A 120 17.39 -4.45 -13.18
C VAL A 120 18.73 -5.17 -13.16
N THR A 121 19.81 -4.46 -12.83
CA THR A 121 21.18 -4.99 -12.88
C THR A 121 21.99 -4.49 -11.69
N ALA A 122 22.65 -5.40 -10.99
CA ALA A 122 23.73 -5.05 -10.07
C ALA A 122 25.01 -4.81 -10.90
N VAL A 123 25.38 -3.54 -11.06
CA VAL A 123 26.61 -3.15 -11.77
C VAL A 123 27.83 -3.55 -10.96
N ASP A 124 27.73 -3.38 -9.66
CA ASP A 124 28.63 -3.87 -8.63
C ASP A 124 27.85 -4.03 -7.31
N ASP A 125 28.51 -4.35 -6.19
CA ASP A 125 27.84 -4.59 -4.90
C ASP A 125 27.05 -3.38 -4.39
N LYS A 126 27.39 -2.15 -4.83
CA LYS A 126 26.82 -0.90 -4.33
C LYS A 126 26.08 -0.09 -5.41
N THR A 127 26.03 -0.57 -6.63
CA THR A 127 25.42 0.15 -7.74
C THR A 127 24.33 -0.70 -8.38
N LEU A 128 23.08 -0.24 -8.26
CA LEU A 128 21.92 -0.86 -8.89
C LEU A 128 21.44 0.01 -10.04
N GLU A 129 21.40 -0.53 -11.25
CA GLU A 129 20.80 0.11 -12.43
C GLU A 129 19.43 -0.47 -12.72
N VAL A 130 18.45 0.40 -12.97
CA VAL A 130 17.08 0.05 -13.32
C VAL A 130 16.69 0.73 -14.63
N GLN A 131 16.16 -0.04 -15.58
CA GLN A 131 15.70 0.45 -16.89
C GLN A 131 14.17 0.37 -16.99
N LEU A 132 13.55 1.46 -17.44
CA LEU A 132 12.11 1.61 -17.62
C LEU A 132 11.74 1.69 -19.11
N ASN A 133 10.57 1.17 -19.47
CA ASN A 133 10.02 1.27 -20.82
C ASN A 133 9.67 2.72 -21.19
N VAL A 134 9.13 3.46 -20.21
CA VAL A 134 8.75 4.88 -20.31
C VAL A 134 9.21 5.64 -19.06
N PRO A 135 9.37 6.97 -19.13
CA PRO A 135 9.64 7.76 -17.92
C PRO A 135 8.47 7.68 -16.93
N VAL A 136 8.78 7.41 -15.66
CA VAL A 136 7.81 7.32 -14.57
C VAL A 136 8.16 8.34 -13.50
N SER A 137 7.43 9.45 -13.42
CA SER A 137 7.74 10.56 -12.51
C SER A 137 7.64 10.22 -11.01
N TYR A 138 6.85 9.21 -10.68
CA TYR A 138 6.65 8.71 -9.32
C TYR A 138 7.48 7.45 -9.00
N PHE A 139 8.45 7.07 -9.85
CA PHE A 139 9.20 5.82 -9.69
C PHE A 139 9.90 5.73 -8.33
N LEU A 140 10.46 6.82 -7.83
CA LEU A 140 11.11 6.84 -6.51
C LEU A 140 10.14 6.53 -5.36
N SER A 141 8.87 6.93 -5.48
CA SER A 141 7.84 6.63 -4.48
C SER A 141 7.45 5.15 -4.45
N LEU A 142 7.73 4.39 -5.50
CA LEU A 142 7.52 2.94 -5.50
C LEU A 142 8.59 2.21 -4.67
N MET A 143 9.76 2.82 -4.48
CA MET A 143 10.92 2.17 -3.88
C MET A 143 10.82 1.97 -2.36
N TYR A 144 9.80 2.55 -1.70
CA TYR A 144 9.48 2.25 -0.31
C TYR A 144 8.30 1.26 -0.17
N PHE A 145 7.78 0.75 -1.29
CA PHE A 145 6.74 -0.28 -1.24
C PHE A 145 7.37 -1.68 -1.10
N PRO A 146 6.89 -2.55 -0.19
CA PRO A 146 7.56 -3.80 0.18
C PRO A 146 7.91 -4.74 -0.97
N THR A 147 7.08 -4.79 -2.05
CA THR A 147 7.38 -5.62 -3.22
C THR A 147 8.75 -5.31 -3.86
N PHE A 148 9.25 -4.07 -3.70
CA PHE A 148 10.56 -3.64 -4.19
C PHE A 148 11.70 -3.81 -3.17
N TYR A 149 11.44 -4.42 -2.01
CA TYR A 149 12.47 -4.62 -0.99
C TYR A 149 13.47 -5.70 -1.38
N PRO A 150 14.71 -5.61 -0.87
CA PRO A 150 15.76 -6.59 -1.16
C PRO A 150 15.50 -7.90 -0.41
N VAL A 151 16.05 -9.00 -0.95
CA VAL A 151 16.08 -10.32 -0.30
C VAL A 151 17.48 -10.90 -0.47
N ASN A 152 18.10 -11.34 0.62
CA ASN A 152 19.37 -12.03 0.57
C ASN A 152 19.19 -13.42 -0.04
N GLU A 153 19.70 -13.62 -1.26
CA GLU A 153 19.53 -14.88 -2.00
C GLU A 153 20.14 -16.08 -1.28
N ALA A 154 21.32 -15.91 -0.71
CA ALA A 154 22.03 -16.99 -0.03
C ALA A 154 21.23 -17.50 1.19
N PHE A 155 20.69 -16.57 1.98
CA PHE A 155 19.81 -16.91 3.09
C PHE A 155 18.49 -17.51 2.64
N PHE A 156 17.81 -16.89 1.66
CA PHE A 156 16.57 -17.41 1.08
C PHE A 156 16.72 -18.88 0.65
N ASN A 157 17.84 -19.23 0.03
CA ASN A 157 18.14 -20.58 -0.42
C ASN A 157 18.26 -21.60 0.73
N THR A 158 18.44 -21.16 1.97
CA THR A 158 18.47 -22.04 3.16
C THR A 158 17.07 -22.40 3.68
N CYS A 159 16.07 -21.57 3.40
CA CYS A 159 14.71 -21.70 3.97
C CYS A 159 13.55 -21.57 2.98
N LYS A 160 13.81 -21.74 1.68
CA LYS A 160 12.88 -21.50 0.55
C LYS A 160 11.39 -21.69 0.86
N ASP A 161 11.02 -22.89 1.32
CA ASP A 161 9.62 -23.27 1.52
C ASP A 161 8.99 -22.65 2.77
N THR A 162 9.82 -22.07 3.64
CA THR A 162 9.41 -21.47 4.90
C THR A 162 9.78 -19.99 5.01
N PHE A 163 10.34 -19.41 3.95
CA PHE A 163 10.70 -17.99 3.94
C PHE A 163 9.48 -17.12 4.29
N GLY A 164 9.67 -16.16 5.19
CA GLY A 164 8.59 -15.26 5.61
C GLY A 164 7.57 -15.85 6.60
N THR A 165 7.87 -17.00 7.26
CA THR A 165 6.92 -17.64 8.18
C THR A 165 7.33 -17.57 9.66
N SER A 166 8.57 -17.22 9.96
CA SER A 166 9.06 -17.11 11.33
C SER A 166 10.30 -16.20 11.41
N PRO A 167 10.74 -15.77 12.61
CA PRO A 167 11.96 -14.99 12.78
C PRO A 167 13.21 -15.67 12.19
N ASP A 168 13.30 -16.99 12.28
CA ASP A 168 14.43 -17.77 11.76
C ASP A 168 14.46 -17.87 10.24
N THR A 169 13.37 -17.42 9.57
CA THR A 169 13.20 -17.51 8.11
C THR A 169 13.10 -16.15 7.45
N VAL A 170 13.44 -15.07 8.15
CA VAL A 170 13.60 -13.71 7.62
C VAL A 170 14.92 -13.12 8.08
N LEU A 171 15.46 -12.18 7.30
CA LEU A 171 16.55 -11.30 7.72
C LEU A 171 16.04 -9.87 7.76
N SER A 172 16.55 -9.13 8.73
CA SER A 172 16.27 -7.70 8.87
C SER A 172 17.44 -6.88 8.36
N ASN A 173 17.17 -5.79 7.67
CA ASN A 173 18.12 -4.73 7.33
C ASN A 173 17.63 -3.35 7.76
N GLY A 174 16.40 -3.29 8.31
CA GLY A 174 15.73 -2.09 8.79
C GLY A 174 16.03 -1.79 10.26
N ALA A 175 15.24 -0.86 10.82
CA ALA A 175 15.43 -0.33 12.17
C ALA A 175 15.24 -1.36 13.28
N PHE A 176 14.45 -2.41 13.04
CA PHE A 176 14.18 -3.46 14.01
C PHE A 176 14.49 -4.86 13.45
N ILE A 177 14.62 -5.82 14.35
CA ILE A 177 14.82 -7.24 14.05
C ILE A 177 13.62 -8.00 14.57
N MET A 178 13.01 -8.84 13.75
CA MET A 178 11.94 -9.75 14.14
C MET A 178 12.54 -10.80 15.09
N THR A 179 12.05 -10.86 16.32
CA THR A 179 12.61 -11.74 17.37
C THR A 179 11.61 -12.76 17.88
N ASP A 180 10.32 -12.46 17.84
CA ASP A 180 9.28 -13.35 18.32
C ASP A 180 8.03 -13.22 17.42
N TYR A 181 7.84 -14.19 16.56
CA TYR A 181 6.67 -14.29 15.67
C TYR A 181 6.45 -15.74 15.26
N GLN A 182 5.18 -16.11 15.10
CA GLN A 182 4.75 -17.35 14.44
C GLN A 182 3.42 -17.09 13.70
N PRO A 183 3.10 -17.87 12.67
CA PRO A 183 1.88 -17.69 11.90
C PRO A 183 0.63 -17.61 12.78
N ALA A 184 -0.25 -16.65 12.50
CA ALA A 184 -1.45 -16.35 13.28
C ALA A 184 -1.17 -15.93 14.75
N ALA A 185 0.03 -15.42 15.05
CA ALA A 185 0.33 -14.84 16.37
C ALA A 185 -0.60 -13.66 16.63
N THR A 186 -1.11 -13.57 17.86
CA THR A 186 -1.91 -12.42 18.33
C THR A 186 -1.08 -11.43 19.14
N ALA A 187 0.19 -11.76 19.42
CA ALA A 187 1.20 -10.87 19.98
C ALA A 187 2.58 -11.33 19.51
N PHE A 188 3.46 -10.38 19.21
CA PHE A 188 4.84 -10.62 18.82
C PHE A 188 5.70 -9.38 19.04
N GLU A 189 7.02 -9.53 18.97
CA GLU A 189 7.97 -8.46 19.29
C GLU A 189 9.05 -8.34 18.22
N LEU A 190 9.48 -7.09 18.02
CA LEU A 190 10.69 -6.74 17.29
C LEU A 190 11.62 -5.98 18.24
N THR A 191 12.92 -6.23 18.15
CA THR A 191 13.94 -5.52 18.95
C THR A 191 14.71 -4.57 18.06
N LYS A 192 15.24 -3.48 18.64
CA LYS A 192 16.08 -2.53 17.92
C LYS A 192 17.26 -3.23 17.25
N ASN A 193 17.50 -2.90 15.98
CA ASN A 193 18.66 -3.36 15.24
C ASN A 193 19.88 -2.48 15.54
N PRO A 194 20.90 -2.97 16.28
CA PRO A 194 22.06 -2.17 16.61
C PRO A 194 22.99 -1.91 15.40
N ASP A 195 22.89 -2.73 14.35
CA ASP A 195 23.68 -2.61 13.11
C ASP A 195 22.95 -1.84 12.00
N TYR A 196 21.75 -1.29 12.30
CA TYR A 196 21.04 -0.42 11.37
C TYR A 196 21.86 0.84 11.07
N TYR A 197 21.94 1.24 9.79
CA TYR A 197 22.79 2.36 9.39
C TYR A 197 22.42 3.69 10.09
N ASP A 198 21.17 3.84 10.52
CA ASP A 198 20.67 5.02 11.24
C ASP A 198 20.24 4.72 12.69
N ALA A 199 20.80 3.67 13.31
CA ALA A 199 20.46 3.23 14.66
C ALA A 199 20.55 4.33 15.73
N ALA A 200 21.41 5.34 15.51
CA ALA A 200 21.57 6.46 16.44
C ALA A 200 20.31 7.34 16.55
N ASN A 201 19.50 7.40 15.49
CA ASN A 201 18.27 8.19 15.44
C ASN A 201 17.01 7.39 15.81
N ILE A 202 17.12 6.08 16.01
CA ILE A 202 16.01 5.26 16.50
C ILE A 202 15.93 5.36 18.02
N ALA A 203 14.87 6.00 18.50
CA ALA A 203 14.67 6.25 19.92
C ALA A 203 14.08 5.04 20.69
N LEU A 204 13.35 4.16 19.99
CA LEU A 204 12.69 3.00 20.61
C LEU A 204 13.67 1.83 20.75
N ASP A 205 13.54 1.07 21.83
CA ASP A 205 14.30 -0.15 22.06
C ASP A 205 13.70 -1.37 21.36
N GLY A 206 12.42 -1.29 20.95
CA GLY A 206 11.70 -2.34 20.26
C GLY A 206 10.24 -1.98 20.02
N LEU A 207 9.52 -2.87 19.35
CA LEU A 207 8.11 -2.79 19.07
C LEU A 207 7.41 -4.05 19.60
N ALA A 208 6.34 -3.88 20.39
CA ALA A 208 5.49 -4.97 20.86
C ALA A 208 4.12 -4.86 20.19
N TYR A 209 3.81 -5.80 19.33
CA TYR A 209 2.55 -5.84 18.61
C TYR A 209 1.52 -6.69 19.35
N GLN A 210 0.27 -6.21 19.35
CA GLN A 210 -0.90 -6.95 19.80
C GLN A 210 -1.98 -6.87 18.73
N VAL A 211 -2.57 -8.00 18.37
CA VAL A 211 -3.72 -8.08 17.46
C VAL A 211 -5.00 -7.98 18.29
N ILE A 212 -5.73 -6.89 18.14
CA ILE A 212 -6.98 -6.64 18.87
C ILE A 212 -8.06 -6.29 17.85
N LYS A 213 -9.01 -7.20 17.63
CA LYS A 213 -10.08 -7.07 16.62
C LYS A 213 -11.26 -6.21 17.11
N ASP A 214 -11.42 -6.09 18.41
CA ASP A 214 -12.47 -5.26 19.03
C ASP A 214 -11.89 -3.87 19.33
N SER A 215 -12.36 -2.87 18.61
CA SER A 215 -11.88 -1.48 18.74
C SER A 215 -12.15 -0.86 20.11
N GLN A 216 -13.25 -1.27 20.80
CA GLN A 216 -13.52 -0.78 22.16
C GLN A 216 -12.52 -1.36 23.16
N GLN A 217 -12.16 -2.63 23.01
CA GLN A 217 -11.09 -3.25 23.82
C GLN A 217 -9.75 -2.57 23.55
N ALA A 218 -9.44 -2.24 22.30
CA ALA A 218 -8.20 -1.53 21.93
C ALA A 218 -8.14 -0.14 22.59
N LEU A 219 -9.23 0.65 22.52
CA LEU A 219 -9.31 1.95 23.18
C LEU A 219 -9.14 1.83 24.71
N MET A 220 -9.79 0.84 25.35
CA MET A 220 -9.60 0.59 26.78
C MET A 220 -8.16 0.21 27.14
N SER A 221 -7.52 -0.59 26.32
CA SER A 221 -6.11 -0.98 26.51
C SER A 221 -5.18 0.23 26.41
N PHE A 222 -5.42 1.15 25.47
CA PHE A 222 -4.71 2.43 25.38
C PHE A 222 -4.95 3.28 26.63
N GLN A 223 -6.18 3.47 27.04
CA GLN A 223 -6.55 4.28 28.22
C GLN A 223 -5.96 3.77 29.54
N THR A 224 -5.69 2.46 29.62
CA THR A 224 -5.06 1.84 30.80
C THR A 224 -3.54 1.77 30.70
N GLY A 225 -2.94 2.23 29.59
CA GLY A 225 -1.50 2.21 29.36
C GLY A 225 -0.95 0.83 28.98
N ALA A 226 -1.80 -0.09 28.52
CA ALA A 226 -1.39 -1.37 27.97
C ALA A 226 -1.00 -1.28 26.47
N LEU A 227 -1.40 -0.21 25.81
CA LEU A 227 -1.00 0.15 24.45
C LEU A 227 -0.53 1.61 24.43
N ASP A 228 0.50 1.90 23.63
CA ASP A 228 0.99 3.25 23.36
C ASP A 228 0.32 3.87 22.14
N LEU A 229 -0.23 3.05 21.22
CA LEU A 229 -0.91 3.45 20.01
C LEU A 229 -2.12 2.55 19.76
N THR A 230 -3.26 3.15 19.39
CA THR A 230 -4.46 2.44 18.94
C THR A 230 -5.12 3.15 17.78
N LEU A 231 -5.76 2.38 16.89
CA LEU A 231 -6.64 2.91 15.85
C LEU A 231 -8.05 3.08 16.43
N LEU A 232 -8.78 4.03 15.89
CA LEU A 232 -10.15 4.37 16.33
C LEU A 232 -11.11 4.23 15.16
N ASN A 233 -12.32 3.75 15.46
CA ASN A 233 -13.43 3.85 14.52
C ASN A 233 -14.25 5.13 14.76
N GLY A 234 -15.15 5.47 13.83
CA GLY A 234 -15.91 6.71 13.88
C GLY A 234 -16.77 6.89 15.16
N GLU A 235 -17.28 5.81 15.76
CA GLU A 235 -18.05 5.89 17.01
C GLU A 235 -17.17 6.28 18.21
N GLN A 236 -15.89 5.97 18.15
CA GLN A 236 -14.93 6.28 19.21
C GLN A 236 -14.35 7.68 19.06
N VAL A 237 -14.25 8.21 17.84
CA VAL A 237 -13.72 9.55 17.56
C VAL A 237 -14.50 10.61 18.37
N ASP A 238 -15.81 10.53 18.41
CA ASP A 238 -16.63 11.46 19.19
C ASP A 238 -16.31 11.46 20.69
N GLN A 239 -15.76 10.36 21.21
CA GLN A 239 -15.40 10.24 22.64
C GLN A 239 -14.06 10.87 22.97
N VAL A 240 -13.14 10.95 21.97
CA VAL A 240 -11.72 11.32 22.20
C VAL A 240 -11.24 12.49 21.33
N LYS A 241 -12.05 13.06 20.46
CA LYS A 241 -11.65 14.14 19.53
C LYS A 241 -11.05 15.38 20.19
N ASP A 242 -11.38 15.60 21.45
CA ASP A 242 -10.85 16.73 22.25
C ASP A 242 -9.62 16.32 23.09
N ASP A 243 -9.19 15.05 23.03
CA ASP A 243 -7.99 14.58 23.70
C ASP A 243 -6.75 15.07 22.93
N PRO A 244 -5.75 15.69 23.60
CA PRO A 244 -4.54 16.15 22.93
C PRO A 244 -3.68 15.02 22.31
N GLN A 245 -3.93 13.77 22.65
CA GLN A 245 -3.29 12.60 22.06
C GLN A 245 -3.98 12.13 20.78
N PHE A 246 -5.19 12.63 20.48
CA PHE A 246 -5.91 12.28 19.28
C PHE A 246 -5.26 12.93 18.05
N THR A 247 -5.02 12.13 17.02
CA THR A 247 -4.51 12.60 15.73
C THR A 247 -5.31 11.95 14.61
N SER A 248 -5.65 12.73 13.58
CA SER A 248 -6.27 12.26 12.35
C SER A 248 -5.32 12.51 11.18
N VAL A 249 -5.03 11.47 10.40
CA VAL A 249 -4.13 11.53 9.24
C VAL A 249 -4.86 11.02 8.01
N GLY A 250 -4.73 11.72 6.89
CA GLY A 250 -5.25 11.26 5.61
C GLY A 250 -4.45 10.03 5.14
N ALA A 251 -5.13 8.89 4.96
CA ALA A 251 -4.49 7.64 4.54
C ALA A 251 -4.29 7.54 3.02
N GLY A 252 -4.79 8.52 2.24
CA GLY A 252 -4.67 8.53 0.77
C GLY A 252 -5.56 7.51 0.06
N TYR A 253 -6.45 6.82 0.75
CA TYR A 253 -7.37 5.86 0.14
C TYR A 253 -8.58 6.53 -0.48
N LEU A 254 -8.98 6.02 -1.64
CA LEU A 254 -10.25 6.36 -2.29
C LEU A 254 -11.16 5.14 -2.30
N TRP A 255 -12.29 5.24 -1.60
CA TRP A 255 -13.35 4.22 -1.66
C TRP A 255 -14.32 4.53 -2.80
N TYR A 256 -14.57 3.55 -3.65
CA TYR A 256 -15.47 3.71 -4.80
C TYR A 256 -16.27 2.44 -5.07
N ILE A 257 -17.39 2.60 -5.78
CA ILE A 257 -18.22 1.50 -6.26
C ILE A 257 -17.83 1.22 -7.71
N SER A 258 -17.35 0.03 -8.00
CA SER A 258 -17.07 -0.44 -9.36
C SER A 258 -18.24 -1.28 -9.87
N PRO A 259 -18.96 -0.84 -10.91
CA PRO A 259 -20.03 -1.65 -11.52
C PRO A 259 -19.44 -2.85 -12.26
N ASN A 260 -19.79 -4.07 -11.85
CA ASN A 260 -19.42 -5.28 -12.59
C ASN A 260 -20.34 -5.48 -13.80
N ILE A 261 -19.92 -4.91 -14.93
CA ILE A 261 -20.71 -4.91 -16.17
C ILE A 261 -20.79 -6.32 -16.79
N ASP A 262 -19.77 -7.13 -16.61
CA ASP A 262 -19.74 -8.48 -17.18
C ASP A 262 -20.73 -9.42 -16.45
N ALA A 263 -20.81 -9.31 -15.13
CA ALA A 263 -21.74 -10.10 -14.32
C ALA A 263 -23.18 -9.56 -14.39
N VAL A 264 -23.36 -8.24 -14.52
CA VAL A 264 -24.65 -7.55 -14.55
C VAL A 264 -24.68 -6.61 -15.77
N PRO A 265 -25.05 -7.12 -16.97
CA PRO A 265 -25.00 -6.35 -18.22
C PRO A 265 -25.86 -5.08 -18.21
N GLU A 266 -26.89 -5.00 -17.39
CA GLU A 266 -27.70 -3.80 -17.19
C GLU A 266 -26.88 -2.60 -16.70
N LEU A 267 -25.79 -2.84 -15.96
CA LEU A 267 -24.86 -1.81 -15.49
C LEU A 267 -24.03 -1.18 -16.62
N ALA A 268 -24.06 -1.74 -17.84
CA ALA A 268 -23.53 -1.08 -19.03
C ALA A 268 -24.36 0.14 -19.45
N ASN A 269 -25.62 0.23 -18.99
CA ASN A 269 -26.46 1.39 -19.24
C ASN A 269 -25.96 2.62 -18.49
N GLU A 270 -25.64 3.70 -19.21
CA GLU A 270 -25.09 4.93 -18.67
C GLU A 270 -26.06 5.62 -17.70
N ASN A 271 -27.37 5.65 -18.04
CA ASN A 271 -28.37 6.29 -17.21
C ASN A 271 -28.57 5.55 -15.90
N LEU A 272 -28.43 4.22 -15.88
CA LEU A 272 -28.46 3.45 -14.65
C LEU A 272 -27.26 3.80 -13.73
N ARG A 273 -26.05 3.90 -14.28
CA ARG A 273 -24.88 4.31 -13.50
C ARG A 273 -24.99 5.75 -13.00
N LYS A 274 -25.53 6.68 -13.81
CA LYS A 274 -25.83 8.05 -13.36
C LYS A 274 -26.85 8.08 -12.23
N ALA A 275 -27.92 7.28 -12.32
CA ALA A 275 -28.89 7.15 -11.25
C ALA A 275 -28.23 6.72 -9.93
N MET A 276 -27.38 5.70 -9.98
CA MET A 276 -26.61 5.26 -8.80
C MET A 276 -25.69 6.37 -8.26
N THR A 277 -25.01 7.10 -9.13
CA THR A 277 -24.09 8.18 -8.73
C THR A 277 -24.82 9.31 -7.99
N PHE A 278 -25.97 9.77 -8.53
CA PHE A 278 -26.75 10.84 -7.91
C PHE A 278 -27.55 10.38 -6.67
N ALA A 279 -27.73 9.06 -6.48
CA ALA A 279 -28.38 8.50 -5.29
C ALA A 279 -27.44 8.40 -4.08
N LEU A 280 -26.13 8.55 -4.28
CA LEU A 280 -25.13 8.44 -3.20
C LEU A 280 -24.97 9.79 -2.49
N ASP A 281 -25.49 9.87 -1.28
CA ASP A 281 -25.23 10.99 -0.36
C ASP A 281 -23.90 10.81 0.35
N ARG A 282 -22.83 11.35 -0.28
CA ARG A 282 -21.46 11.21 0.22
C ARG A 282 -21.25 11.98 1.53
N ASP A 283 -21.92 13.13 1.68
CA ASP A 283 -21.83 13.95 2.90
C ASP A 283 -22.45 13.22 4.08
N ALA A 284 -23.62 12.59 3.90
CA ALA A 284 -24.22 11.76 4.93
C ALA A 284 -23.38 10.50 5.25
N ILE A 285 -22.80 9.87 4.23
CA ILE A 285 -21.91 8.70 4.44
C ILE A 285 -20.71 9.09 5.29
N THR A 286 -20.00 10.15 4.95
CA THR A 286 -18.78 10.56 5.65
C THR A 286 -19.10 11.20 7.01
N GLY A 287 -20.10 12.07 7.06
CA GLY A 287 -20.39 12.85 8.27
C GLY A 287 -21.27 12.13 9.30
N ASP A 288 -22.22 11.29 8.86
CA ASP A 288 -23.19 10.66 9.76
C ASP A 288 -22.92 9.18 10.03
N VAL A 289 -22.29 8.47 9.06
CA VAL A 289 -22.06 7.03 9.16
C VAL A 289 -20.62 6.72 9.55
N LEU A 290 -19.64 7.19 8.78
CA LEU A 290 -18.23 6.88 9.01
C LEU A 290 -17.67 7.65 10.22
N LYS A 291 -17.82 8.97 10.26
CA LYS A 291 -17.39 9.86 11.36
C LYS A 291 -15.90 9.70 11.74
N ASP A 292 -15.09 9.21 10.83
CA ASP A 292 -13.68 8.86 11.04
C ASP A 292 -12.72 9.92 10.46
N GLY A 293 -13.25 11.06 10.00
CA GLY A 293 -12.48 12.10 9.31
C GLY A 293 -12.43 11.93 7.79
N SER A 294 -13.03 10.88 7.24
CA SER A 294 -13.21 10.71 5.80
C SER A 294 -13.97 11.89 5.19
N ALA A 295 -13.57 12.33 4.00
CA ALA A 295 -14.19 13.42 3.28
C ALA A 295 -14.94 12.91 2.03
N PRO A 296 -16.06 13.54 1.63
CA PRO A 296 -16.73 13.25 0.37
C PRO A 296 -15.78 13.56 -0.79
N CYS A 297 -15.63 12.61 -1.73
CA CYS A 297 -14.76 12.78 -2.88
C CYS A 297 -15.58 12.76 -4.18
N TYR A 298 -15.33 13.76 -5.05
CA TYR A 298 -15.98 13.94 -6.34
C TYR A 298 -15.01 13.77 -7.52
N THR A 299 -13.74 13.41 -7.24
CA THR A 299 -12.68 13.20 -8.22
C THR A 299 -11.99 11.86 -7.98
N ALA A 300 -11.23 11.36 -8.97
CA ALA A 300 -10.44 10.13 -8.81
C ALA A 300 -9.21 10.31 -7.90
N VAL A 301 -8.79 11.56 -7.67
CA VAL A 301 -7.67 11.90 -6.77
C VAL A 301 -8.26 12.58 -5.55
N PRO A 302 -8.10 12.04 -4.34
CA PRO A 302 -8.58 12.67 -3.12
C PRO A 302 -7.89 14.02 -2.84
N PRO A 303 -8.53 14.93 -2.08
CA PRO A 303 -7.85 16.13 -1.58
C PRO A 303 -6.62 15.79 -0.75
N GLN A 304 -5.60 16.64 -0.83
CA GLN A 304 -4.33 16.50 -0.09
C GLN A 304 -3.49 15.25 -0.44
N PHE A 305 -3.84 14.55 -1.52
CA PHE A 305 -3.12 13.35 -1.94
C PHE A 305 -1.99 13.66 -2.92
N ALA A 306 -2.18 14.61 -3.83
CA ALA A 306 -1.19 14.94 -4.86
C ALA A 306 -1.03 16.45 -5.00
N THR A 307 0.20 16.89 -5.23
CA THR A 307 0.56 18.27 -5.46
C THR A 307 0.53 18.61 -6.96
N GLY A 308 -0.14 19.67 -7.32
CA GLY A 308 -0.17 20.20 -8.68
C GLY A 308 1.17 20.85 -9.10
N PRO A 309 1.34 21.16 -10.39
CA PRO A 309 2.56 21.78 -10.92
C PRO A 309 2.91 23.15 -10.31
N ASP A 310 1.93 23.83 -9.73
CA ASP A 310 2.07 25.13 -9.07
C ASP A 310 2.32 25.04 -7.55
N GLY A 311 2.45 23.81 -7.04
CA GLY A 311 2.63 23.54 -5.61
C GLY A 311 1.35 23.53 -4.78
N SER A 312 0.18 23.72 -5.41
CA SER A 312 -1.12 23.58 -4.75
C SER A 312 -1.60 22.12 -4.70
N ASP A 313 -2.56 21.83 -3.85
CA ASP A 313 -3.25 20.54 -3.87
C ASP A 313 -3.95 20.35 -5.23
N PHE A 314 -3.61 19.26 -5.93
CA PHE A 314 -4.12 18.93 -7.26
C PHE A 314 -5.66 18.83 -7.29
N SER A 315 -6.27 18.38 -6.22
CA SER A 315 -7.70 18.14 -6.11
C SER A 315 -8.41 19.07 -5.09
N ALA A 316 -7.81 20.20 -4.73
CA ALA A 316 -8.41 21.13 -3.76
C ALA A 316 -9.82 21.59 -4.16
N ASP A 317 -10.08 21.79 -5.47
CA ASP A 317 -11.39 22.17 -5.98
C ASP A 317 -12.25 20.94 -6.31
N GLN A 318 -12.85 20.34 -5.31
CA GLN A 318 -13.82 19.25 -5.45
C GLN A 318 -15.13 19.72 -6.07
N THR A 319 -15.45 21.01 -6.00
CA THR A 319 -16.74 21.55 -6.48
C THR A 319 -16.85 21.52 -8.00
N LYS A 320 -15.74 21.55 -8.72
CA LYS A 320 -15.67 21.51 -10.18
C LYS A 320 -16.47 20.35 -10.81
N PHE A 321 -16.56 19.22 -10.13
CA PHE A 321 -17.24 18.03 -10.59
C PHE A 321 -18.53 17.70 -9.81
N ALA A 322 -18.83 18.44 -8.74
CA ALA A 322 -19.98 18.21 -7.88
C ALA A 322 -21.30 18.23 -8.67
N ASP A 323 -21.47 19.18 -9.61
CA ASP A 323 -22.68 19.27 -10.44
C ASP A 323 -22.98 18.01 -11.26
N SER A 324 -21.93 17.21 -11.55
CA SER A 324 -22.04 15.98 -12.34
C SER A 324 -22.21 14.71 -11.51
N CYS A 325 -21.99 14.77 -10.19
CA CYS A 325 -22.00 13.57 -9.34
C CYS A 325 -22.40 13.80 -7.87
N ALA A 326 -22.70 15.03 -7.44
CA ALA A 326 -23.23 15.28 -6.10
C ALA A 326 -24.61 14.66 -5.91
N PHE A 327 -24.97 14.35 -4.67
CA PHE A 327 -26.25 13.78 -4.32
C PHE A 327 -27.41 14.66 -4.81
N ASP A 328 -28.33 14.06 -5.57
CA ASP A 328 -29.56 14.68 -6.08
C ASP A 328 -30.59 13.58 -6.33
N ALA A 329 -31.47 13.39 -5.35
CA ALA A 329 -32.51 12.36 -5.41
C ALA A 329 -33.47 12.52 -6.58
N ALA A 330 -33.72 13.76 -7.05
CA ALA A 330 -34.60 14.02 -8.17
C ALA A 330 -33.96 13.61 -9.51
N LYS A 331 -32.68 13.98 -9.72
CA LYS A 331 -31.89 13.50 -10.86
C LYS A 331 -31.72 12.00 -10.86
N ALA A 332 -31.44 11.41 -9.69
CA ALA A 332 -31.34 9.96 -9.54
C ALA A 332 -32.59 9.24 -10.02
N ALA A 333 -33.76 9.72 -9.60
CA ALA A 333 -35.06 9.18 -10.04
C ALA A 333 -35.29 9.36 -11.55
N GLU A 334 -34.96 10.52 -12.11
CA GLU A 334 -35.11 10.80 -13.56
C GLU A 334 -34.21 9.84 -14.40
N TYR A 335 -32.94 9.71 -14.05
CA TYR A 335 -32.02 8.79 -14.72
C TYR A 335 -32.44 7.33 -14.57
N TYR A 336 -32.95 6.94 -13.40
CA TYR A 336 -33.45 5.60 -13.16
C TYR A 336 -34.67 5.24 -14.05
N GLU A 337 -35.66 6.12 -14.14
CA GLU A 337 -36.82 5.91 -15.02
C GLU A 337 -36.41 5.86 -16.50
N THR A 338 -35.43 6.69 -16.90
CA THR A 338 -34.89 6.64 -18.26
C THR A 338 -34.22 5.29 -18.52
N ALA A 339 -33.37 4.81 -17.60
CA ALA A 339 -32.72 3.51 -17.72
C ALA A 339 -33.74 2.34 -17.80
N LYS A 340 -34.79 2.37 -16.99
CA LYS A 340 -35.88 1.36 -17.07
C LYS A 340 -36.52 1.33 -18.45
N SER A 341 -36.78 2.51 -19.01
CA SER A 341 -37.37 2.61 -20.35
C SER A 341 -36.45 2.06 -21.43
N GLU A 342 -35.16 2.37 -21.37
CA GLU A 342 -34.15 1.91 -22.32
C GLU A 342 -33.90 0.40 -22.24
N LEU A 343 -33.88 -0.16 -21.05
CA LEU A 343 -33.64 -1.58 -20.80
C LEU A 343 -34.90 -2.44 -20.97
N GLY A 344 -36.07 -1.83 -20.96
CA GLY A 344 -37.35 -2.55 -21.08
C GLY A 344 -37.61 -3.50 -19.90
N LYS A 345 -37.02 -3.21 -18.74
CA LYS A 345 -37.08 -4.03 -17.53
C LYS A 345 -37.48 -3.20 -16.32
N ASP A 346 -38.22 -3.82 -15.41
CA ASP A 346 -38.43 -3.27 -14.08
C ASP A 346 -37.21 -3.62 -13.22
N LEU A 347 -36.35 -2.63 -12.99
CA LEU A 347 -35.11 -2.80 -12.27
C LEU A 347 -35.39 -2.79 -10.75
N SER A 348 -35.15 -3.87 -10.07
CA SER A 348 -35.16 -3.92 -8.60
C SER A 348 -33.74 -3.84 -8.08
N LEU A 349 -33.45 -2.85 -7.25
CA LEU A 349 -32.13 -2.67 -6.60
C LEU A 349 -31.72 -3.85 -5.74
N ILE A 350 -32.66 -4.71 -5.32
CA ILE A 350 -32.39 -5.92 -4.51
C ILE A 350 -31.53 -6.93 -5.26
N HIS A 351 -31.52 -6.90 -6.60
CA HIS A 351 -30.70 -7.80 -7.43
C HIS A 351 -29.30 -7.25 -7.75
N ILE A 352 -28.98 -6.04 -7.33
CA ILE A 352 -27.72 -5.35 -7.67
C ILE A 352 -26.72 -5.43 -6.49
N SER A 353 -27.19 -5.73 -5.29
CA SER A 353 -26.38 -5.68 -4.08
C SER A 353 -26.35 -7.00 -3.32
N GLU A 354 -25.58 -7.97 -3.80
CA GLU A 354 -24.92 -8.87 -2.86
C GLU A 354 -23.46 -8.40 -2.75
N PRO A 355 -23.02 -7.89 -1.57
CA PRO A 355 -21.61 -7.59 -1.36
C PRO A 355 -20.87 -8.91 -1.30
N THR A 356 -20.21 -9.29 -2.37
CA THR A 356 -19.15 -10.31 -2.29
C THR A 356 -18.00 -9.66 -1.54
N ARG A 357 -17.87 -10.00 -0.25
CA ARG A 357 -16.63 -9.77 0.50
C ARG A 357 -15.57 -10.71 -0.09
N HIS A 358 -14.57 -10.15 -0.71
CA HIS A 358 -13.28 -10.81 -0.96
C HIS A 358 -12.25 -10.26 0.01
#